data_bb0b628eea156671e04bbd30ed886963
#
_entry.id   bb0b628eea156671e04bbd30ed886963
#
_cell.length_a   1.000
_cell.length_b   1.000
_cell.length_c   1.000
_cell.angle_alpha   90.00
_cell.angle_beta   90.00
_cell.angle_gamma   90.00
#
_symmetry.space_group_name_H-M   'P 1'
#
loop_
_entity.id
_entity.type
_entity.pdbx_description
1 polymer ?
#
loop_
_entity_poly.entity_id
_entity_poly.type
_entity_poly.pdbx_seq_one_letter_code
_entity_poly.pdbx_strand_id
1 'polypeptide(L)'
;QILDANEDVPELEALMRWAMVLHNQYPWDRSRTELRGPGEIDDDDFVVAFHPRNRDVQAFIERVKRPHPAAAQDTATRGLGDSVEPVTPYPPVRVREVFAVQPRFEALAIVRGEHVCTNADVIRNASFSWSPMSADEIAAKTGIEQRCYTSREPEQLALHAARAALAKSGRSPAEIGAILVSTCTSNRQIPSIACWLSGELGLQQTHASVDMVAACAGLPYGMSEAVRQLQEVRRPVLLVCVEKFSDKIGAVRTSRMIFGDGAAAMVIAPAAEGQTGDVEVVQTYASGPHSEVNSIIWPNSEFDGDITVYGPEVKALVQRYLGQMLGELGAQPDPDDLEGSGRTLLESIELIIPHQANKTMILNLAGKAGLSADQLYFNVERMGNVSAASIPIAVYDAVRDGVITGPVRVFTPGFGAGAVGGYAVMRIDPAIVADEVVLDVLQDADRAGAPAPAPAGSTIDDIRAAFGE
;
A
#
# COMPACT_ATOMS: atom_id res chain seq x y z
N GLN A 1 -37.98 11.63 5.93
CA GLN A 1 -38.85 12.54 6.70
C GLN A 1 -38.14 13.84 7.09
N ILE A 2 -36.88 13.81 7.48
CA ILE A 2 -36.11 15.04 7.76
C ILE A 2 -35.71 15.71 6.44
N LEU A 3 -35.43 14.94 5.40
CA LEU A 3 -35.03 15.43 4.08
C LEU A 3 -36.14 16.12 3.34
N ASP A 4 -37.35 15.55 3.35
CA ASP A 4 -38.52 16.12 2.67
C ASP A 4 -38.99 17.44 3.27
N ALA A 5 -38.68 17.70 4.55
CA ALA A 5 -39.11 18.91 5.26
C ALA A 5 -38.16 20.10 5.11
N ASN A 6 -36.93 19.89 4.54
CA ASN A 6 -35.86 20.87 4.64
C ASN A 6 -34.89 20.81 3.45
N GLU A 7 -35.39 20.72 2.23
CA GLU A 7 -34.56 20.59 1.00
C GLU A 7 -33.51 21.70 0.83
N ASP A 8 -33.71 22.86 1.46
CA ASP A 8 -32.82 24.03 1.33
C ASP A 8 -31.92 24.27 2.54
N VAL A 9 -31.73 23.29 3.44
CA VAL A 9 -30.90 23.46 4.64
C VAL A 9 -29.51 22.85 4.43
N PRO A 10 -28.44 23.68 4.28
CA PRO A 10 -27.06 23.16 4.11
C PRO A 10 -26.59 22.22 5.21
N GLU A 11 -27.12 22.41 6.42
CA GLU A 11 -26.86 21.55 7.59
C GLU A 11 -27.35 20.11 7.38
N LEU A 12 -28.37 19.92 6.54
CA LEU A 12 -28.93 18.60 6.27
C LEU A 12 -27.99 17.74 5.43
N GLU A 13 -27.35 18.35 4.44
CA GLU A 13 -26.31 17.67 3.66
C GLU A 13 -25.15 17.24 4.56
N ALA A 14 -24.76 18.09 5.52
CA ALA A 14 -23.74 17.77 6.49
C ALA A 14 -24.14 16.63 7.43
N LEU A 15 -25.42 16.59 7.88
CA LEU A 15 -25.97 15.50 8.68
C LEU A 15 -26.01 14.17 7.93
N MET A 16 -26.36 14.19 6.66
CA MET A 16 -26.29 13.00 5.81
C MET A 16 -24.86 12.49 5.70
N ARG A 17 -23.92 13.37 5.48
CA ARG A 17 -22.50 13.03 5.42
C ARG A 17 -22.03 12.39 6.73
N TRP A 18 -22.43 12.92 7.86
CA TRP A 18 -22.06 12.38 9.16
C TRP A 18 -22.72 11.03 9.44
N ALA A 19 -23.99 10.84 9.11
CA ALA A 19 -24.65 9.54 9.20
C ALA A 19 -23.90 8.47 8.39
N MET A 20 -23.39 8.85 7.21
CA MET A 20 -22.59 7.98 6.37
C MET A 20 -21.22 7.67 6.97
N VAL A 21 -20.55 8.62 7.62
CA VAL A 21 -19.30 8.39 8.36
C VAL A 21 -19.54 7.41 9.50
N LEU A 22 -20.58 7.61 10.31
CA LEU A 22 -20.95 6.69 11.38
C LEU A 22 -21.21 5.28 10.88
N HIS A 23 -21.93 5.14 9.78
CA HIS A 23 -22.19 3.85 9.15
C HIS A 23 -20.92 3.07 8.83
N ASN A 24 -19.81 3.71 8.58
CA ASN A 24 -18.55 3.04 8.29
C ASN A 24 -17.60 2.86 9.50
N GLN A 25 -17.75 3.67 10.51
CA GLN A 25 -16.89 3.60 11.69
C GLN A 25 -17.35 2.54 12.70
N TYR A 26 -18.63 2.17 12.69
CA TYR A 26 -19.17 1.21 13.65
C TYR A 26 -19.23 -0.21 13.09
N PRO A 27 -18.94 -1.24 13.94
CA PRO A 27 -18.86 -2.64 13.51
C PRO A 27 -20.22 -3.36 13.47
N TRP A 28 -21.29 -2.67 13.13
CA TRP A 28 -22.53 -3.34 12.86
C TRP A 28 -22.50 -4.18 11.58
N ASP A 29 -23.45 -5.05 11.44
CA ASP A 29 -23.59 -5.87 10.24
C ASP A 29 -23.81 -5.00 9.01
N ARG A 30 -22.70 -4.63 8.38
CA ARG A 30 -22.67 -3.76 7.20
C ARG A 30 -23.38 -4.38 6.00
N SER A 31 -23.61 -5.69 6.02
CA SER A 31 -24.35 -6.38 4.96
C SER A 31 -25.85 -6.04 4.97
N ARG A 32 -26.35 -5.50 6.09
CA ARG A 32 -27.75 -5.09 6.27
C ARG A 32 -27.96 -3.58 6.28
N THR A 33 -26.90 -2.78 6.18
CA THR A 33 -26.98 -1.33 6.24
C THR A 33 -26.93 -0.77 4.84
N GLU A 34 -28.04 -0.33 4.32
CA GLU A 34 -28.17 0.36 3.03
C GLU A 34 -28.58 1.82 3.25
N LEU A 35 -28.03 2.72 2.43
CA LEU A 35 -28.55 4.08 2.34
C LEU A 35 -29.76 4.06 1.43
N ARG A 36 -30.93 4.21 2.04
CA ARG A 36 -32.19 4.29 1.32
C ARG A 36 -32.74 5.71 1.33
N GLY A 37 -33.40 6.07 0.24
CA GLY A 37 -34.18 7.32 0.19
C GLY A 37 -35.37 7.27 1.16
N PRO A 38 -35.94 8.44 1.51
CA PRO A 38 -37.04 8.50 2.47
C PRO A 38 -38.26 7.66 2.13
N GLY A 39 -38.50 7.34 0.84
CA GLY A 39 -39.59 6.49 0.38
C GLY A 39 -39.27 4.99 0.34
N GLU A 40 -38.07 4.60 0.74
CA GLU A 40 -37.56 3.21 0.69
C GLU A 40 -37.34 2.62 2.08
N ILE A 41 -37.72 3.35 3.13
CA ILE A 41 -37.55 2.93 4.54
C ILE A 41 -38.72 2.04 4.93
N ASP A 42 -38.42 0.81 5.30
CA ASP A 42 -39.39 -0.16 5.84
C ASP A 42 -39.52 -0.04 7.36
N ASP A 43 -40.61 -0.60 7.92
CA ASP A 43 -40.89 -0.57 9.36
C ASP A 43 -39.80 -1.31 10.19
N ASP A 44 -39.03 -2.20 9.57
CA ASP A 44 -37.94 -2.94 10.17
C ASP A 44 -36.58 -2.23 10.06
N ASP A 45 -36.52 -1.07 9.41
CA ASP A 45 -35.28 -0.32 9.23
C ASP A 45 -34.92 0.48 10.49
N PHE A 46 -33.65 0.39 10.89
CA PHE A 46 -33.13 1.21 11.98
C PHE A 46 -32.79 2.61 11.47
N VAL A 47 -33.57 3.61 11.88
CA VAL A 47 -33.36 5.01 11.51
C VAL A 47 -32.62 5.73 12.64
N VAL A 48 -31.37 6.14 12.36
CA VAL A 48 -30.62 7.00 13.28
C VAL A 48 -31.01 8.46 13.02
N ALA A 49 -31.81 9.03 13.92
CA ALA A 49 -32.16 10.43 13.86
C ALA A 49 -31.26 11.27 14.75
N PHE A 50 -30.58 12.24 14.19
CA PHE A 50 -29.71 13.16 14.93
C PHE A 50 -30.45 14.44 15.30
N HIS A 51 -30.38 14.80 16.58
CA HIS A 51 -30.91 16.06 17.03
C HIS A 51 -29.94 17.21 16.63
N PRO A 52 -30.42 18.28 15.95
CA PRO A 52 -29.54 19.38 15.48
C PRO A 52 -28.75 20.10 16.60
N ARG A 53 -29.16 19.95 17.86
CA ARG A 53 -28.48 20.52 19.02
C ARG A 53 -27.48 19.57 19.67
N ASN A 54 -27.30 18.37 19.10
CA ASN A 54 -26.26 17.45 19.57
C ASN A 54 -24.89 18.07 19.28
N ARG A 55 -24.00 18.10 20.28
CA ARG A 55 -22.66 18.72 20.16
C ARG A 55 -21.80 18.06 19.11
N ASP A 56 -21.91 16.74 18.96
CA ASP A 56 -21.14 15.97 17.99
C ASP A 56 -21.62 16.26 16.57
N VAL A 57 -22.92 16.37 16.39
CA VAL A 57 -23.53 16.80 15.12
C VAL A 57 -23.06 18.20 14.74
N GLN A 58 -23.06 19.13 15.69
CA GLN A 58 -22.60 20.50 15.43
C GLN A 58 -21.10 20.55 15.14
N ALA A 59 -20.28 19.82 15.89
CA ALA A 59 -18.84 19.72 15.63
C ALA A 59 -18.58 19.14 14.22
N PHE A 60 -19.37 18.16 13.82
CA PHE A 60 -19.27 17.60 12.48
C PHE A 60 -19.72 18.57 11.39
N ILE A 61 -20.84 19.30 11.59
CA ILE A 61 -21.30 20.33 10.65
C ILE A 61 -20.22 21.40 10.46
N GLU A 62 -19.61 21.87 11.55
CA GLU A 62 -18.51 22.85 11.47
C GLU A 62 -17.31 22.30 10.71
N ARG A 63 -17.00 21.04 10.88
CA ARG A 63 -15.92 20.37 10.14
C ARG A 63 -16.23 20.21 8.65
N VAL A 64 -17.45 19.83 8.29
CA VAL A 64 -17.88 19.68 6.89
C VAL A 64 -18.00 21.04 6.17
N LYS A 65 -18.28 22.12 6.89
CA LYS A 65 -18.23 23.48 6.35
C LYS A 65 -16.82 23.95 6.00
N ARG A 66 -15.80 23.29 6.52
CA ARG A 66 -14.42 23.58 6.10
C ARG A 66 -14.25 23.16 4.63
N PRO A 67 -13.54 23.95 3.83
CA PRO A 67 -13.25 23.56 2.45
C PRO A 67 -12.62 22.17 2.41
N HIS A 68 -13.10 21.32 1.53
CA HIS A 68 -12.47 20.01 1.32
C HIS A 68 -10.99 20.23 0.98
N PRO A 69 -10.02 19.53 1.57
CA PRO A 69 -8.61 19.71 1.25
C PRO A 69 -8.27 19.56 -0.23
N ALA A 70 -9.01 18.75 -0.98
CA ALA A 70 -8.89 18.70 -2.43
C ALA A 70 -9.36 19.98 -3.15
N ALA A 71 -10.28 20.75 -2.52
CA ALA A 71 -10.65 22.09 -2.97
C ALA A 71 -9.77 23.18 -2.32
N ALA A 72 -9.15 22.85 -1.20
CA ALA A 72 -8.20 23.67 -0.44
C ALA A 72 -6.75 23.23 -0.67
N GLN A 73 -6.47 22.64 -1.81
CA GLN A 73 -5.17 22.13 -2.19
C GLN A 73 -4.04 23.13 -2.00
N ASP A 74 -4.33 24.37 -2.31
CA ASP A 74 -3.45 25.49 -1.99
C ASP A 74 -3.26 25.71 -0.48
N THR A 75 -4.16 25.20 0.37
CA THR A 75 -4.10 25.44 1.80
C THR A 75 -3.49 24.29 2.60
N ALA A 76 -3.60 23.05 2.15
CA ALA A 76 -2.90 21.93 2.77
C ALA A 76 -1.37 22.08 2.66
N THR A 77 -0.91 22.68 1.57
CA THR A 77 0.49 23.04 1.38
C THR A 77 0.89 24.35 2.09
N ARG A 78 -0.05 25.25 2.34
CA ARG A 78 0.22 26.57 2.97
C ARG A 78 0.60 26.49 4.46
N GLY A 79 0.19 25.43 5.17
CA GLY A 79 0.50 25.26 6.59
C GLY A 79 1.94 24.86 6.90
N LEU A 80 2.72 24.47 5.89
CA LEU A 80 4.08 23.93 6.05
C LEU A 80 5.19 24.90 5.63
N GLY A 81 4.89 26.16 5.43
CA GLY A 81 5.84 27.20 5.00
C GLY A 81 5.87 27.38 3.49
N ASP A 82 6.72 28.31 3.03
CA ASP A 82 6.87 28.59 1.62
C ASP A 82 7.42 27.38 0.87
N SER A 83 6.78 26.99 -0.24
CA SER A 83 7.30 25.94 -1.11
C SER A 83 8.61 26.41 -1.76
N VAL A 84 9.62 25.58 -1.66
CA VAL A 84 10.84 25.79 -2.43
C VAL A 84 10.59 25.32 -3.85
N GLU A 85 10.80 26.21 -4.82
CA GLU A 85 10.69 25.84 -6.23
C GLU A 85 11.68 24.72 -6.56
N PRO A 86 11.23 23.65 -7.25
CA PRO A 86 12.11 22.55 -7.59
C PRO A 86 13.21 23.01 -8.54
N VAL A 87 14.43 22.63 -8.23
CA VAL A 87 15.59 22.87 -9.12
C VAL A 87 15.46 21.97 -10.35
N THR A 88 15.44 22.55 -11.54
CA THR A 88 15.32 21.81 -12.80
C THR A 88 16.57 22.02 -13.65
N PRO A 89 17.27 20.97 -14.12
CA PRO A 89 16.97 19.55 -13.85
C PRO A 89 17.23 19.15 -12.39
N TYR A 90 16.55 18.09 -11.93
CA TYR A 90 16.80 17.54 -10.59
C TYR A 90 18.27 17.13 -10.46
N PRO A 91 18.91 17.34 -9.29
CA PRO A 91 20.26 16.89 -9.08
C PRO A 91 20.40 15.38 -9.30
N PRO A 92 21.43 14.93 -10.04
CA PRO A 92 21.61 13.50 -10.28
C PRO A 92 21.96 12.78 -8.98
N VAL A 93 21.42 11.57 -8.80
CA VAL A 93 21.73 10.67 -7.71
C VAL A 93 22.54 9.51 -8.28
N ARG A 94 23.63 9.12 -7.58
CA ARG A 94 24.47 8.01 -8.03
C ARG A 94 23.69 6.69 -7.99
N VAL A 95 23.61 6.03 -9.12
CA VAL A 95 23.04 4.69 -9.22
C VAL A 95 23.98 3.66 -8.59
N ARG A 96 23.43 2.76 -7.76
CA ARG A 96 24.19 1.66 -7.19
C ARG A 96 24.06 0.43 -8.08
N GLU A 97 25.16 0.05 -8.70
CA GLU A 97 25.26 -1.08 -9.64
C GLU A 97 26.36 -2.08 -9.28
N VAL A 98 27.22 -1.74 -8.31
CA VAL A 98 28.36 -2.57 -7.91
C VAL A 98 28.25 -2.96 -6.43
N PHE A 99 28.29 -4.26 -6.18
CA PHE A 99 28.23 -4.85 -4.86
C PHE A 99 29.47 -5.72 -4.60
N ALA A 100 30.16 -5.50 -3.47
CA ALA A 100 31.29 -6.32 -3.07
C ALA A 100 30.86 -7.74 -2.65
N VAL A 101 29.69 -7.82 -1.98
CA VAL A 101 28.98 -9.07 -1.70
C VAL A 101 27.78 -9.12 -2.63
N GLN A 102 27.78 -10.09 -3.54
CA GLN A 102 26.69 -10.23 -4.53
C GLN A 102 25.41 -10.70 -3.86
N PRO A 103 24.28 -9.95 -3.99
CA PRO A 103 23.01 -10.31 -3.36
C PRO A 103 22.28 -11.39 -4.17
N ARG A 104 21.90 -12.49 -3.51
CA ARG A 104 21.13 -13.58 -4.13
C ARG A 104 19.79 -13.77 -3.43
N PHE A 105 18.74 -14.00 -4.19
CA PHE A 105 17.43 -14.37 -3.66
C PHE A 105 17.37 -15.87 -3.37
N GLU A 106 17.00 -16.22 -2.15
CA GLU A 106 16.78 -17.62 -1.76
C GLU A 106 15.29 -17.96 -1.61
N ALA A 107 14.48 -16.96 -1.28
CA ALA A 107 13.03 -17.15 -1.14
C ALA A 107 12.26 -15.87 -1.36
N LEU A 108 11.04 -16.03 -1.88
CA LEU A 108 9.95 -15.05 -1.90
C LEU A 108 8.68 -15.75 -1.45
N ALA A 109 8.06 -15.26 -0.39
CA ALA A 109 6.77 -15.73 0.11
C ALA A 109 5.80 -14.54 0.26
N ILE A 110 4.51 -14.81 0.12
CA ILE A 110 3.47 -13.80 0.28
C ILE A 110 2.36 -14.26 1.22
N VAL A 111 1.61 -13.30 1.72
CA VAL A 111 0.36 -13.49 2.46
C VAL A 111 -0.64 -12.47 1.95
N ARG A 112 -1.83 -12.91 1.57
CA ARG A 112 -2.94 -12.05 1.20
C ARG A 112 -3.88 -11.89 2.39
N GLY A 113 -4.59 -10.77 2.44
CA GLY A 113 -5.72 -10.65 3.36
C GLY A 113 -6.77 -11.74 3.06
N GLU A 114 -7.36 -12.31 4.09
CA GLU A 114 -8.29 -13.44 4.01
C GLU A 114 -9.68 -13.08 3.47
N HIS A 115 -10.00 -11.78 3.34
CA HIS A 115 -11.30 -11.31 2.87
C HIS A 115 -11.17 -10.66 1.49
N VAL A 116 -11.84 -11.21 0.50
CA VAL A 116 -11.96 -10.58 -0.81
C VAL A 116 -13.07 -9.53 -0.77
N CYS A 117 -12.73 -8.30 -1.14
CA CYS A 117 -13.64 -7.15 -1.19
C CYS A 117 -13.73 -6.63 -2.64
N THR A 118 -14.89 -6.78 -3.26
CA THR A 118 -15.15 -6.29 -4.63
C THR A 118 -15.41 -4.78 -4.66
N ASN A 119 -15.42 -4.19 -5.85
CA ASN A 119 -15.83 -2.78 -5.99
C ASN A 119 -17.29 -2.55 -5.54
N ALA A 120 -18.17 -3.54 -5.73
CA ALA A 120 -19.54 -3.47 -5.24
C ALA A 120 -19.59 -3.43 -3.70
N ASP A 121 -18.74 -4.20 -3.03
CA ASP A 121 -18.63 -4.16 -1.55
C ASP A 121 -18.07 -2.83 -1.07
N VAL A 122 -17.05 -2.29 -1.77
CA VAL A 122 -16.51 -0.94 -1.48
C VAL A 122 -17.60 0.11 -1.57
N ILE A 123 -18.43 0.08 -2.60
CA ILE A 123 -19.52 1.05 -2.79
C ILE A 123 -20.59 0.89 -1.72
N ARG A 124 -21.00 -0.35 -1.44
CA ARG A 124 -22.00 -0.67 -0.41
C ARG A 124 -21.56 -0.18 0.98
N ASN A 125 -20.28 -0.34 1.27
CA ASN A 125 -19.68 0.09 2.54
C ASN A 125 -19.03 1.48 2.45
N ALA A 126 -19.00 2.09 1.27
CA ALA A 126 -18.48 3.44 1.10
C ALA A 126 -19.48 4.40 1.70
N SER A 127 -19.09 4.87 2.83
CA SER A 127 -19.62 6.08 3.30
C SER A 127 -19.37 7.13 2.27
N PHE A 128 -19.52 8.01 2.08
CA PHE A 128 -19.54 9.21 1.36
C PHE A 128 -18.42 9.42 0.36
N SER A 129 -18.81 9.59 -0.85
CA SER A 129 -17.98 10.15 -1.91
C SER A 129 -18.70 11.41 -2.46
N TRP A 130 -17.95 12.47 -2.64
CA TRP A 130 -18.48 13.70 -3.29
C TRP A 130 -19.07 13.45 -4.67
N SER A 131 -18.61 12.41 -5.35
CA SER A 131 -19.22 11.93 -6.57
C SER A 131 -19.27 10.41 -6.50
N PRO A 132 -20.45 9.84 -6.37
CA PRO A 132 -20.65 8.40 -6.42
C PRO A 132 -20.03 7.83 -7.69
N MET A 133 -19.37 6.67 -7.55
CA MET A 133 -18.84 5.93 -8.69
C MET A 133 -19.41 4.53 -8.64
N SER A 134 -19.78 4.01 -9.82
CA SER A 134 -20.15 2.62 -9.96
C SER A 134 -18.93 1.70 -9.87
N ALA A 135 -19.15 0.41 -9.68
CA ALA A 135 -18.08 -0.60 -9.69
C ALA A 135 -17.30 -0.58 -11.01
N ASP A 136 -18.02 -0.44 -12.13
CA ASP A 136 -17.43 -0.37 -13.46
C ASP A 136 -16.58 0.87 -13.67
N GLU A 137 -17.03 2.02 -13.13
CA GLU A 137 -16.24 3.26 -13.18
C GLU A 137 -14.96 3.17 -12.36
N ILE A 138 -14.99 2.50 -11.20
CA ILE A 138 -13.79 2.24 -10.41
C ILE A 138 -12.82 1.36 -11.21
N ALA A 139 -13.30 0.24 -11.76
CA ALA A 139 -12.49 -0.66 -12.58
C ALA A 139 -11.90 0.07 -13.81
N ALA A 140 -12.70 0.84 -14.54
CA ALA A 140 -12.24 1.59 -15.70
C ALA A 140 -11.17 2.63 -15.38
N LYS A 141 -11.29 3.33 -14.23
CA LYS A 141 -10.33 4.37 -13.82
C LYS A 141 -9.05 3.83 -13.22
N THR A 142 -9.12 2.70 -12.51
CA THR A 142 -8.00 2.19 -11.72
C THR A 142 -7.42 0.89 -12.23
N GLY A 143 -8.22 0.09 -12.95
CA GLY A 143 -7.95 -1.29 -13.27
C GLY A 143 -8.24 -2.25 -12.11
N ILE A 144 -8.71 -1.77 -10.96
CA ILE A 144 -8.97 -2.58 -9.76
C ILE A 144 -10.41 -3.09 -9.80
N GLU A 145 -10.60 -4.40 -9.68
CA GLU A 145 -11.91 -5.05 -9.62
C GLU A 145 -12.23 -5.48 -8.17
N GLN A 146 -11.21 -5.92 -7.46
CA GLN A 146 -11.28 -6.33 -6.06
C GLN A 146 -9.97 -6.07 -5.32
N ARG A 147 -9.99 -6.23 -4.01
CA ARG A 147 -8.81 -6.19 -3.14
C ARG A 147 -8.96 -7.20 -2.02
N CYS A 148 -7.84 -7.51 -1.34
CA CYS A 148 -7.86 -8.35 -0.17
C CYS A 148 -7.80 -7.48 1.09
N TYR A 149 -8.61 -7.80 2.11
CA TYR A 149 -8.56 -7.19 3.43
C TYR A 149 -8.29 -8.26 4.49
N THR A 150 -7.76 -7.83 5.63
CA THR A 150 -7.45 -8.73 6.74
C THR A 150 -8.07 -8.26 8.05
N SER A 151 -8.47 -9.23 8.87
CA SER A 151 -8.84 -8.99 10.27
C SER A 151 -7.63 -9.04 11.21
N ARG A 152 -6.45 -9.43 10.71
CA ARG A 152 -5.22 -9.57 11.49
C ARG A 152 -4.45 -8.25 11.55
N GLU A 153 -3.56 -8.14 12.54
CA GLU A 153 -2.64 -7.02 12.61
C GLU A 153 -1.48 -7.18 11.60
N PRO A 154 -0.86 -6.08 11.15
CA PRO A 154 0.23 -6.12 10.17
C PRO A 154 1.36 -7.06 10.57
N GLU A 155 1.75 -7.08 11.86
CA GLU A 155 2.80 -7.96 12.37
C GLU A 155 2.48 -9.45 12.22
N GLN A 156 1.20 -9.84 12.28
CA GLN A 156 0.77 -11.22 12.08
C GLN A 156 0.92 -11.63 10.62
N LEU A 157 0.55 -10.77 9.66
CA LEU A 157 0.80 -10.99 8.23
C LEU A 157 2.30 -11.11 7.96
N ALA A 158 3.09 -10.19 8.52
CA ALA A 158 4.55 -10.19 8.41
C ALA A 158 5.18 -11.49 8.93
N LEU A 159 4.69 -12.00 10.06
CA LEU A 159 5.17 -13.24 10.66
C LEU A 159 4.89 -14.46 9.77
N HIS A 160 3.67 -14.56 9.22
CA HIS A 160 3.32 -15.64 8.30
C HIS A 160 4.19 -15.62 7.04
N ALA A 161 4.38 -14.45 6.42
CA ALA A 161 5.24 -14.30 5.25
C ALA A 161 6.71 -14.64 5.58
N ALA A 162 7.23 -14.14 6.71
CA ALA A 162 8.59 -14.39 7.16
C ALA A 162 8.85 -15.88 7.40
N ARG A 163 7.94 -16.58 8.09
CA ARG A 163 8.05 -18.04 8.34
C ARG A 163 8.04 -18.83 7.03
N ALA A 164 7.19 -18.48 6.09
CA ALA A 164 7.12 -19.14 4.78
C ALA A 164 8.40 -18.90 3.95
N ALA A 165 8.96 -17.69 3.97
CA ALA A 165 10.20 -17.37 3.29
C ALA A 165 11.40 -18.13 3.91
N LEU A 166 11.48 -18.19 5.23
CA LEU A 166 12.51 -18.98 5.92
C LEU A 166 12.39 -20.47 5.61
N ALA A 167 11.18 -21.02 5.65
CA ALA A 167 10.95 -22.42 5.29
C ALA A 167 11.35 -22.72 3.84
N LYS A 168 11.03 -21.82 2.90
CA LYS A 168 11.39 -21.94 1.48
C LYS A 168 12.89 -21.89 1.25
N SER A 169 13.58 -20.97 1.93
CA SER A 169 15.05 -20.84 1.81
C SER A 169 15.82 -21.97 2.50
N GLY A 170 15.16 -22.71 3.40
CA GLY A 170 15.81 -23.71 4.26
C GLY A 170 16.71 -23.09 5.33
N ARG A 171 16.67 -21.78 5.53
CA ARG A 171 17.47 -21.07 6.53
C ARG A 171 16.84 -21.19 7.92
N SER A 172 17.69 -21.46 8.90
CA SER A 172 17.28 -21.32 10.30
C SER A 172 17.23 -19.82 10.68
N PRO A 173 16.36 -19.42 11.60
CA PRO A 173 16.36 -18.04 12.11
C PRO A 173 17.73 -17.58 12.61
N ALA A 174 18.53 -18.45 13.20
CA ALA A 174 19.87 -18.13 13.71
C ALA A 174 20.86 -17.68 12.62
N GLU A 175 20.61 -17.99 11.36
CA GLU A 175 21.46 -17.57 10.24
C GLU A 175 21.17 -16.14 9.77
N ILE A 176 20.01 -15.58 10.14
CA ILE A 176 19.59 -14.24 9.69
C ILE A 176 20.44 -13.18 10.39
N GLY A 177 21.07 -12.32 9.59
CA GLY A 177 21.94 -11.24 10.07
C GLY A 177 21.18 -9.94 10.35
N ALA A 178 20.11 -9.67 9.61
CA ALA A 178 19.27 -8.50 9.80
C ALA A 178 17.81 -8.77 9.38
N ILE A 179 16.86 -8.09 10.04
CA ILE A 179 15.45 -8.02 9.63
C ILE A 179 15.10 -6.58 9.29
N LEU A 180 14.55 -6.38 8.11
CA LEU A 180 14.06 -5.09 7.64
C LEU A 180 12.58 -5.22 7.33
N VAL A 181 11.78 -4.33 7.88
CA VAL A 181 10.34 -4.26 7.60
C VAL A 181 10.03 -2.94 6.91
N SER A 182 9.50 -3.02 5.70
CA SER A 182 8.99 -1.85 4.98
C SER A 182 7.48 -1.78 5.13
N THR A 183 7.00 -0.76 5.84
CA THR A 183 5.58 -0.52 6.08
C THR A 183 5.30 0.95 6.37
N CYS A 184 4.16 1.45 5.94
CA CYS A 184 3.65 2.75 6.35
C CYS A 184 2.33 2.66 7.13
N THR A 185 1.85 1.46 7.42
CA THR A 185 0.56 1.22 8.08
C THR A 185 0.66 0.59 9.47
N SER A 186 1.87 0.53 10.04
CA SER A 186 2.05 0.03 11.41
C SER A 186 1.36 0.94 12.42
N ASN A 187 0.54 0.34 13.29
CA ASN A 187 0.05 0.99 14.51
C ASN A 187 1.06 0.87 15.67
N ARG A 188 2.08 0.06 15.49
CA ARG A 188 3.12 -0.21 16.48
C ARG A 188 4.36 0.64 16.18
N GLN A 189 4.67 1.57 17.06
CA GLN A 189 5.90 2.36 16.96
C GLN A 189 7.04 1.77 17.80
N ILE A 190 6.72 1.27 19.01
CA ILE A 190 7.69 0.71 19.96
C ILE A 190 7.08 -0.49 20.68
N PRO A 191 7.72 -1.69 20.60
CA PRO A 191 8.81 -2.04 19.70
C PRO A 191 8.37 -2.06 18.23
N SER A 192 9.31 -1.92 17.31
CA SER A 192 9.03 -2.04 15.86
C SER A 192 8.51 -3.44 15.51
N ILE A 193 7.86 -3.58 14.34
CA ILE A 193 7.45 -4.90 13.82
C ILE A 193 8.69 -5.79 13.63
N ALA A 194 9.80 -5.25 13.11
CA ALA A 194 11.03 -6.00 12.91
C ALA A 194 11.59 -6.57 14.24
N CYS A 195 11.58 -5.77 15.32
CA CYS A 195 12.00 -6.25 16.64
C CYS A 195 11.06 -7.32 17.18
N TRP A 196 9.75 -7.14 17.01
CA TRP A 196 8.76 -8.13 17.41
C TRP A 196 8.93 -9.44 16.63
N LEU A 197 9.14 -9.37 15.30
CA LEU A 197 9.44 -10.53 14.46
C LEU A 197 10.70 -11.29 14.92
N SER A 198 11.74 -10.56 15.33
CA SER A 198 12.96 -11.19 15.87
C SER A 198 12.64 -12.08 17.06
N GLY A 199 11.78 -11.62 17.97
CA GLY A 199 11.31 -12.40 19.11
C GLY A 199 10.48 -13.62 18.69
N GLU A 200 9.48 -13.42 17.83
CA GLU A 200 8.57 -14.47 17.37
C GLU A 200 9.25 -15.56 16.50
N LEU A 201 10.32 -15.20 15.81
CA LEU A 201 11.14 -16.12 15.03
C LEU A 201 12.27 -16.78 15.85
N GLY A 202 12.48 -16.34 17.09
CA GLY A 202 13.51 -16.88 17.97
C GLY A 202 14.93 -16.44 17.61
N LEU A 203 15.10 -15.28 16.97
CA LEU A 203 16.42 -14.71 16.72
C LEU A 203 17.00 -14.15 18.02
N GLN A 204 18.19 -14.64 18.38
CA GLN A 204 18.84 -14.22 19.61
C GLN A 204 19.44 -12.81 19.50
N GLN A 205 20.13 -12.56 18.39
CA GLN A 205 20.75 -11.28 18.12
C GLN A 205 20.95 -11.08 16.61
N THR A 206 20.52 -9.93 16.11
CA THR A 206 20.74 -9.48 14.73
C THR A 206 21.59 -8.21 14.73
N HIS A 207 22.20 -7.89 13.59
CA HIS A 207 22.89 -6.60 13.41
C HIS A 207 21.89 -5.45 13.37
N ALA A 208 20.74 -5.65 12.69
CA ALA A 208 19.66 -4.68 12.62
C ALA A 208 18.29 -5.36 12.61
N SER A 209 17.33 -4.79 13.33
CA SER A 209 15.90 -5.11 13.26
C SER A 209 15.13 -3.81 13.28
N VAL A 210 14.76 -3.29 12.09
CA VAL A 210 14.22 -1.94 11.93
C VAL A 210 13.04 -1.91 10.98
N ASP A 211 12.08 -1.03 11.27
CA ASP A 211 11.01 -0.67 10.35
C ASP A 211 11.40 0.57 9.55
N MET A 212 10.98 0.61 8.29
CA MET A 212 11.23 1.71 7.37
C MET A 212 9.93 2.19 6.75
N VAL A 213 9.77 3.52 6.66
CA VAL A 213 8.63 4.15 6.01
C VAL A 213 9.10 4.74 4.68
N ALA A 214 8.72 4.09 3.57
CA ALA A 214 8.95 4.55 2.21
C ALA A 214 7.70 4.36 1.33
N ALA A 215 6.54 4.20 1.96
CA ALA A 215 5.25 4.03 1.31
C ALA A 215 5.34 3.07 0.10
N CYS A 216 4.79 3.47 -1.04
CA CYS A 216 4.75 2.65 -2.24
C CYS A 216 6.12 2.42 -2.94
N ALA A 217 7.18 3.11 -2.50
CA ALA A 217 8.57 2.81 -2.88
C ALA A 217 9.23 1.80 -1.91
N GLY A 218 8.44 1.12 -1.08
CA GLY A 218 8.92 0.25 0.00
C GLY A 218 9.82 -0.88 -0.45
N LEU A 219 9.53 -1.54 -1.60
CA LEU A 219 10.46 -2.56 -2.11
C LEU A 219 11.82 -1.98 -2.54
N PRO A 220 11.92 -0.97 -3.42
CA PRO A 220 13.23 -0.39 -3.79
C PRO A 220 14.02 0.11 -2.58
N TYR A 221 13.38 0.78 -1.64
CA TYR A 221 14.04 1.24 -0.41
C TYR A 221 14.46 0.08 0.48
N GLY A 222 13.58 -0.90 0.69
CA GLY A 222 13.88 -2.11 1.44
C GLY A 222 15.02 -2.90 0.81
N MET A 223 15.02 -3.03 -0.52
CA MET A 223 16.10 -3.71 -1.26
C MET A 223 17.43 -2.94 -1.15
N SER A 224 17.38 -1.61 -1.26
CA SER A 224 18.58 -0.76 -1.09
C SER A 224 19.20 -0.95 0.29
N GLU A 225 18.37 -1.02 1.34
CA GLU A 225 18.86 -1.23 2.70
C GLU A 225 19.28 -2.68 2.92
N ALA A 226 18.55 -3.66 2.41
CA ALA A 226 18.92 -5.08 2.50
C ALA A 226 20.30 -5.34 1.88
N VAL A 227 20.56 -4.77 0.70
CA VAL A 227 21.87 -4.86 0.06
C VAL A 227 22.96 -4.17 0.89
N ARG A 228 22.67 -3.02 1.53
CA ARG A 228 23.61 -2.36 2.45
C ARG A 228 23.96 -3.25 3.64
N GLN A 229 22.95 -3.78 4.31
CA GLN A 229 23.14 -4.70 5.43
C GLN A 229 23.95 -5.94 5.01
N LEU A 230 23.64 -6.48 3.83
CA LEU A 230 24.37 -7.64 3.29
C LEU A 230 25.86 -7.36 3.08
N GLN A 231 26.25 -6.16 2.61
CA GLN A 231 27.65 -5.77 2.45
C GLN A 231 28.40 -5.82 3.79
N GLU A 232 27.71 -5.45 4.88
CA GLU A 232 28.30 -5.31 6.20
C GLU A 232 28.28 -6.64 6.97
N VAL A 233 27.10 -7.26 7.09
CA VAL A 233 26.93 -8.45 7.94
C VAL A 233 27.35 -9.74 7.27
N ARG A 234 27.37 -9.80 5.94
CA ARG A 234 27.71 -11.00 5.12
C ARG A 234 26.92 -12.25 5.51
N ARG A 235 25.69 -12.05 5.95
CA ARG A 235 24.73 -13.08 6.36
C ARG A 235 23.39 -12.77 5.71
N PRO A 236 22.49 -13.77 5.55
CA PRO A 236 21.17 -13.54 4.97
C PRO A 236 20.42 -12.41 5.68
N VAL A 237 19.75 -11.59 4.91
CA VAL A 237 18.86 -10.51 5.36
C VAL A 237 17.42 -10.90 5.02
N LEU A 238 16.54 -10.79 6.00
CA LEU A 238 15.11 -10.97 5.82
C LEU A 238 14.46 -9.60 5.59
N LEU A 239 14.00 -9.36 4.36
CA LEU A 239 13.22 -8.18 3.99
C LEU A 239 11.74 -8.54 3.98
N VAL A 240 10.93 -7.81 4.74
CA VAL A 240 9.48 -7.95 4.80
C VAL A 240 8.82 -6.65 4.35
N CYS A 241 7.89 -6.74 3.43
CA CYS A 241 7.00 -5.64 3.05
C CYS A 241 5.60 -6.00 3.53
N VAL A 242 4.96 -5.17 4.33
CA VAL A 242 3.64 -5.46 4.90
C VAL A 242 2.80 -4.20 5.02
N GLU A 243 1.52 -4.32 4.65
CA GLU A 243 0.59 -3.22 4.77
C GLU A 243 -0.82 -3.71 5.15
N LYS A 244 -1.48 -2.90 5.98
CA LYS A 244 -2.89 -3.04 6.32
C LYS A 244 -3.55 -1.67 6.19
N PHE A 245 -4.26 -1.47 5.10
CA PHE A 245 -4.99 -0.22 4.84
C PHE A 245 -6.46 -0.28 5.22
N SER A 246 -7.03 -1.47 5.36
CA SER A 246 -8.45 -1.66 5.61
C SER A 246 -8.98 -0.91 6.84
N ASP A 247 -8.13 -0.63 7.82
CA ASP A 247 -8.43 0.15 9.02
C ASP A 247 -7.89 1.60 9.00
N LYS A 248 -7.29 2.03 7.87
CA LYS A 248 -6.75 3.39 7.67
C LYS A 248 -7.54 4.19 6.64
N ILE A 249 -8.36 3.50 5.84
CA ILE A 249 -9.19 4.10 4.81
C ILE A 249 -10.55 4.48 5.38
N GLY A 250 -10.92 5.76 5.25
CA GLY A 250 -12.19 6.27 5.76
C GLY A 250 -13.12 6.77 4.66
N ALA A 251 -13.64 7.98 4.86
CA ALA A 251 -14.59 8.60 3.97
C ALA A 251 -14.01 9.08 2.63
N VAL A 252 -12.68 9.18 2.51
CA VAL A 252 -12.03 9.70 1.30
C VAL A 252 -12.09 8.67 0.17
N ARG A 253 -12.86 8.99 -0.87
CA ARG A 253 -13.11 8.09 -2.00
C ARG A 253 -11.84 7.52 -2.63
N THR A 254 -10.86 8.38 -2.90
CA THR A 254 -9.66 8.00 -3.65
C THR A 254 -8.89 6.89 -2.94
N SER A 255 -8.70 7.01 -1.63
CA SER A 255 -8.01 5.99 -0.83
C SER A 255 -8.84 4.71 -0.71
N ARG A 256 -10.14 4.82 -0.49
CA ARG A 256 -11.04 3.67 -0.35
C ARG A 256 -11.09 2.78 -1.60
N MET A 257 -11.02 3.40 -2.78
CA MET A 257 -11.11 2.65 -4.05
C MET A 257 -9.88 1.80 -4.36
N ILE A 258 -8.70 2.15 -3.85
CA ILE A 258 -7.46 1.58 -4.35
C ILE A 258 -6.77 0.62 -3.40
N PHE A 259 -6.82 0.86 -2.09
CA PHE A 259 -5.96 0.12 -1.15
C PHE A 259 -6.48 -1.27 -0.80
N GLY A 260 -5.52 -2.18 -0.58
CA GLY A 260 -5.69 -3.54 -0.08
C GLY A 260 -4.65 -3.87 1.00
N ASP A 261 -4.75 -5.07 1.58
CA ASP A 261 -3.90 -5.57 2.64
C ASP A 261 -3.10 -6.79 2.19
N GLY A 262 -1.89 -6.94 2.70
CA GLY A 262 -1.05 -8.10 2.42
C GLY A 262 0.39 -7.93 2.87
N ALA A 263 1.15 -9.00 2.75
CA ALA A 263 2.57 -9.02 3.08
C ALA A 263 3.37 -9.85 2.08
N ALA A 264 4.64 -9.52 1.96
CA ALA A 264 5.64 -10.33 1.27
C ALA A 264 6.93 -10.38 2.08
N ALA A 265 7.64 -11.48 2.03
CA ALA A 265 8.94 -11.63 2.66
C ALA A 265 9.94 -12.23 1.67
N MET A 266 11.16 -11.70 1.67
CA MET A 266 12.27 -12.15 0.83
C MET A 266 13.46 -12.48 1.70
N VAL A 267 14.13 -13.62 1.42
CA VAL A 267 15.43 -13.96 1.99
C VAL A 267 16.50 -13.62 0.96
N ILE A 268 17.38 -12.67 1.31
CA ILE A 268 18.45 -12.17 0.46
C ILE A 268 19.78 -12.57 1.11
N ALA A 269 20.54 -13.44 0.46
CA ALA A 269 21.77 -14.00 0.98
C ALA A 269 23.00 -13.60 0.16
N PRO A 270 24.22 -13.73 0.70
CA PRO A 270 25.43 -13.66 -0.10
C PRO A 270 25.44 -14.75 -1.17
N ALA A 271 25.69 -14.41 -2.42
CA ALA A 271 25.97 -15.39 -3.46
C ALA A 271 27.27 -16.14 -3.12
N ALA A 272 27.38 -17.37 -3.58
CA ALA A 272 28.61 -18.13 -3.44
C ALA A 272 29.78 -17.44 -4.20
N GLU A 273 31.01 -17.70 -3.78
CA GLU A 273 32.19 -17.10 -4.41
C GLU A 273 32.21 -17.39 -5.92
N GLY A 274 32.37 -16.34 -6.73
CA GLY A 274 32.38 -16.45 -8.20
C GLY A 274 31.03 -16.53 -8.86
N GLN A 275 29.91 -16.49 -8.10
CA GLN A 275 28.58 -16.39 -8.65
C GLN A 275 28.14 -14.92 -8.77
N THR A 276 27.37 -14.63 -9.82
CA THR A 276 26.68 -13.34 -9.98
C THR A 276 25.48 -13.25 -9.03
N GLY A 277 25.21 -12.06 -8.53
CA GLY A 277 24.00 -11.79 -7.73
C GLY A 277 22.76 -11.63 -8.58
N ASP A 278 21.61 -11.66 -7.91
CA ASP A 278 20.29 -11.48 -8.54
C ASP A 278 19.84 -10.01 -8.52
N VAL A 279 20.49 -9.13 -7.75
CA VAL A 279 20.25 -7.67 -7.78
C VAL A 279 21.35 -7.02 -8.59
N GLU A 280 21.01 -6.48 -9.75
CA GLU A 280 21.97 -5.85 -10.67
C GLU A 280 22.08 -4.34 -10.38
N VAL A 281 20.96 -3.68 -10.19
CA VAL A 281 20.88 -2.24 -9.88
C VAL A 281 19.85 -2.00 -8.81
N VAL A 282 20.13 -1.08 -7.89
CA VAL A 282 19.15 -0.53 -6.96
C VAL A 282 19.36 0.97 -6.80
N GLN A 283 18.28 1.73 -6.93
CA GLN A 283 18.31 3.19 -6.83
C GLN A 283 17.09 3.70 -6.06
N THR A 284 17.32 4.75 -5.27
CA THR A 284 16.29 5.40 -4.48
C THR A 284 16.41 6.92 -4.57
N TYR A 285 15.28 7.61 -4.51
CA TYR A 285 15.18 9.07 -4.58
C TYR A 285 14.24 9.58 -3.49
N ALA A 286 14.51 10.77 -3.01
CA ALA A 286 13.58 11.54 -2.19
C ALA A 286 13.49 12.96 -2.72
N SER A 287 12.30 13.55 -2.66
CA SER A 287 12.01 14.90 -3.16
C SER A 287 11.28 15.70 -2.09
N GLY A 288 11.63 16.98 -1.94
CA GLY A 288 11.22 17.82 -0.82
C GLY A 288 10.20 18.93 -1.08
N PRO A 289 9.81 19.30 -2.34
CA PRO A 289 8.78 20.32 -2.56
C PRO A 289 7.47 19.98 -1.85
N HIS A 290 6.80 20.97 -1.26
CA HIS A 290 5.59 20.77 -0.44
C HIS A 290 4.45 20.09 -1.19
N SER A 291 4.22 20.42 -2.47
CA SER A 291 3.21 19.76 -3.29
C SER A 291 3.46 18.26 -3.43
N GLU A 292 4.72 17.88 -3.52
CA GLU A 292 5.13 16.48 -3.64
C GLU A 292 5.02 15.75 -2.30
N VAL A 293 5.52 16.37 -1.21
CA VAL A 293 5.46 15.80 0.15
C VAL A 293 4.02 15.51 0.58
N ASN A 294 3.10 16.43 0.28
CA ASN A 294 1.72 16.36 0.74
C ASN A 294 0.76 15.68 -0.26
N SER A 295 1.27 15.06 -1.30
CA SER A 295 0.43 14.36 -2.28
C SER A 295 -0.35 13.17 -1.69
N ILE A 296 0.21 12.55 -0.65
CA ILE A 296 -0.45 11.50 0.16
C ILE A 296 -0.10 11.76 1.63
N ILE A 297 -1.11 11.82 2.49
CA ILE A 297 -0.94 12.09 3.93
C ILE A 297 -1.64 11.01 4.74
N TRP A 298 -0.93 10.45 5.75
CA TRP A 298 -1.50 9.59 6.78
C TRP A 298 -0.64 9.65 8.05
N PRO A 299 -1.23 9.74 9.25
CA PRO A 299 -2.64 10.12 9.48
C PRO A 299 -2.91 11.57 9.08
N ASN A 300 -4.09 11.85 8.53
CA ASN A 300 -4.49 13.21 8.20
C ASN A 300 -5.53 13.72 9.20
N SER A 301 -5.12 14.64 10.08
CA SER A 301 -5.99 15.18 11.13
C SER A 301 -7.19 15.97 10.59
N GLU A 302 -7.17 16.40 9.34
CA GLU A 302 -8.30 17.08 8.69
C GLU A 302 -9.38 16.10 8.22
N PHE A 303 -9.07 14.79 8.22
CA PHE A 303 -9.94 13.69 7.79
C PHE A 303 -10.02 12.57 8.81
N ASP A 304 -10.17 12.90 10.08
CA ASP A 304 -10.31 11.92 11.18
C ASP A 304 -9.15 10.91 11.31
N GLY A 305 -7.98 11.27 10.80
CA GLY A 305 -6.83 10.38 10.75
C GLY A 305 -6.80 9.45 9.53
N ASP A 306 -7.79 9.52 8.65
CA ASP A 306 -7.82 8.71 7.43
C ASP A 306 -6.70 9.08 6.46
N ILE A 307 -6.30 8.12 5.63
CA ILE A 307 -5.35 8.39 4.55
C ILE A 307 -6.00 9.18 3.42
N THR A 308 -5.33 10.22 2.97
CA THR A 308 -5.75 11.03 1.82
C THR A 308 -4.78 10.89 0.67
N VAL A 309 -5.32 10.83 -0.56
CA VAL A 309 -4.53 10.71 -1.80
C VAL A 309 -4.97 11.80 -2.77
N TYR A 310 -4.02 12.63 -3.19
CA TYR A 310 -4.26 13.65 -4.19
C TYR A 310 -3.77 13.20 -5.57
N GLY A 311 -4.69 12.69 -6.37
CA GLY A 311 -4.41 12.01 -7.63
C GLY A 311 -3.61 12.79 -8.67
N PRO A 312 -3.89 14.09 -8.95
CA PRO A 312 -3.13 14.89 -9.92
C PRO A 312 -1.64 15.00 -9.59
N GLU A 313 -1.29 15.29 -8.33
CA GLU A 313 0.10 15.39 -7.88
C GLU A 313 0.80 14.03 -7.96
N VAL A 314 0.13 12.97 -7.49
CA VAL A 314 0.66 11.59 -7.60
C VAL A 314 0.98 11.27 -9.06
N LYS A 315 0.10 11.63 -10.00
CA LYS A 315 0.34 11.38 -11.44
C LYS A 315 1.56 12.16 -11.96
N ALA A 316 1.73 13.40 -11.56
CA ALA A 316 2.89 14.21 -11.94
C ALA A 316 4.21 13.61 -11.40
N LEU A 317 4.20 13.17 -10.15
CA LEU A 317 5.32 12.48 -9.51
C LEU A 317 5.70 11.18 -10.24
N VAL A 318 4.73 10.35 -10.54
CA VAL A 318 4.95 9.08 -11.28
C VAL A 318 5.57 9.36 -12.64
N GLN A 319 5.06 10.35 -13.37
CA GLN A 319 5.59 10.72 -14.68
C GLN A 319 7.06 11.18 -14.58
N ARG A 320 7.37 12.01 -13.61
CA ARG A 320 8.73 12.53 -13.39
C ARG A 320 9.71 11.39 -13.03
N TYR A 321 9.38 10.60 -12.01
CA TYR A 321 10.26 9.52 -11.57
C TYR A 321 10.45 8.45 -12.64
N LEU A 322 9.38 8.06 -13.32
CA LEU A 322 9.50 7.08 -14.41
C LEU A 322 10.42 7.56 -15.51
N GLY A 323 10.29 8.83 -15.93
CA GLY A 323 11.18 9.43 -16.93
C GLY A 323 12.65 9.44 -16.48
N GLN A 324 12.92 9.75 -15.21
CA GLN A 324 14.26 9.72 -14.64
C GLN A 324 14.83 8.29 -14.63
N MET A 325 14.05 7.30 -14.14
CA MET A 325 14.46 5.89 -14.06
C MET A 325 14.80 5.33 -15.45
N LEU A 326 13.95 5.59 -16.45
CA LEU A 326 14.19 5.13 -17.82
C LEU A 326 15.43 5.79 -18.43
N GLY A 327 15.65 7.08 -18.16
CA GLY A 327 16.87 7.78 -18.59
C GLY A 327 18.14 7.20 -17.97
N GLU A 328 18.11 6.85 -16.69
CA GLU A 328 19.23 6.20 -15.99
C GLU A 328 19.52 4.79 -16.54
N LEU A 329 18.49 3.98 -16.79
CA LEU A 329 18.66 2.64 -17.37
C LEU A 329 19.13 2.68 -18.83
N GLY A 330 18.65 3.67 -19.60
CA GLY A 330 19.08 3.90 -20.98
C GLY A 330 20.52 4.43 -21.10
N ALA A 331 21.08 4.99 -20.02
CA ALA A 331 22.46 5.45 -19.98
C ALA A 331 23.46 4.37 -19.53
N GLN A 332 22.97 3.22 -19.01
CA GLN A 332 23.81 2.11 -18.56
C GLN A 332 23.97 1.07 -19.66
N PRO A 333 25.20 0.53 -19.88
CA PRO A 333 25.37 -0.61 -20.79
C PRO A 333 24.74 -1.87 -20.19
N ASP A 334 24.24 -2.74 -21.04
CA ASP A 334 23.81 -4.07 -20.63
C ASP A 334 25.04 -4.92 -20.21
N PRO A 335 25.09 -5.43 -18.96
CA PRO A 335 26.22 -6.24 -18.51
C PRO A 335 26.34 -7.57 -19.27
N ASP A 336 25.29 -8.03 -19.96
CA ASP A 336 25.29 -9.26 -20.76
C ASP A 336 25.65 -9.00 -22.25
N ASP A 337 25.88 -7.76 -22.65
CA ASP A 337 26.30 -7.41 -24.00
C ASP A 337 27.80 -7.72 -24.23
N LEU A 338 28.13 -8.97 -24.28
CA LEU A 338 29.50 -9.46 -24.47
C LEU A 338 30.05 -9.18 -25.89
N GLU A 339 29.17 -8.92 -26.84
CA GLU A 339 29.53 -8.66 -28.24
C GLU A 339 29.79 -7.16 -28.48
N GLY A 340 29.44 -6.30 -27.51
CA GLY A 340 29.62 -4.85 -27.63
C GLY A 340 28.69 -4.21 -28.68
N SER A 341 27.49 -4.74 -28.81
CA SER A 341 26.46 -4.20 -29.72
C SER A 341 26.01 -2.79 -29.34
N GLY A 342 26.33 -2.34 -28.12
CA GLY A 342 25.89 -1.07 -27.55
C GLY A 342 24.49 -1.13 -26.95
N ARG A 343 23.96 -2.33 -26.70
CA ARG A 343 22.66 -2.52 -26.02
C ARG A 343 22.72 -1.91 -24.62
N THR A 344 21.69 -1.17 -24.28
CA THR A 344 21.53 -0.58 -22.95
C THR A 344 20.84 -1.54 -21.97
N LEU A 345 20.99 -1.26 -20.67
CA LEU A 345 20.31 -2.03 -19.63
C LEU A 345 18.78 -1.94 -19.80
N LEU A 346 18.25 -0.78 -20.22
CA LEU A 346 16.82 -0.62 -20.51
C LEU A 346 16.33 -1.57 -21.62
N GLU A 347 17.07 -1.69 -22.69
CA GLU A 347 16.75 -2.55 -23.82
C GLU A 347 16.84 -4.05 -23.49
N SER A 348 17.52 -4.39 -22.41
CA SER A 348 17.69 -5.76 -21.92
C SER A 348 16.63 -6.18 -20.91
N ILE A 349 15.75 -5.26 -20.47
CA ILE A 349 14.64 -5.57 -19.56
C ILE A 349 13.60 -6.43 -20.28
N GLU A 350 13.36 -7.62 -19.73
CA GLU A 350 12.40 -8.57 -20.27
C GLU A 350 10.98 -8.33 -19.73
N LEU A 351 10.88 -7.95 -18.44
CA LEU A 351 9.61 -7.73 -17.76
C LEU A 351 9.67 -6.50 -16.86
N ILE A 352 8.60 -5.73 -16.85
CA ILE A 352 8.43 -4.57 -15.98
C ILE A 352 7.30 -4.87 -15.00
N ILE A 353 7.61 -4.88 -13.71
CA ILE A 353 6.61 -5.05 -12.63
C ILE A 353 6.59 -3.76 -11.81
N PRO A 354 5.77 -2.77 -12.20
CA PRO A 354 5.69 -1.50 -11.50
C PRO A 354 4.93 -1.63 -10.20
N HIS A 355 5.03 -0.60 -9.34
CA HIS A 355 4.11 -0.46 -8.22
C HIS A 355 2.64 -0.51 -8.68
N GLN A 356 1.85 -1.34 -8.00
CA GLN A 356 0.48 -1.69 -8.35
C GLN A 356 -0.54 -0.67 -7.78
N ALA A 357 -0.49 0.59 -8.24
CA ALA A 357 -1.36 1.65 -7.74
C ALA A 357 -2.62 1.86 -8.59
N ASN A 358 -2.44 1.91 -9.90
CA ASN A 358 -3.49 2.22 -10.87
C ASN A 358 -3.01 1.78 -12.26
N LYS A 359 -3.53 0.66 -12.75
CA LYS A 359 -3.14 0.06 -14.02
C LYS A 359 -3.36 1.02 -15.21
N THR A 360 -4.53 1.65 -15.25
CA THR A 360 -4.89 2.58 -16.35
C THR A 360 -3.93 3.75 -16.43
N MET A 361 -3.56 4.33 -15.29
CA MET A 361 -2.60 5.43 -15.24
C MET A 361 -1.21 4.98 -15.67
N ILE A 362 -0.71 3.84 -15.17
CA ILE A 362 0.63 3.33 -15.49
C ILE A 362 0.74 2.97 -16.97
N LEU A 363 -0.25 2.28 -17.54
CA LEU A 363 -0.25 1.97 -18.97
C LEU A 363 -0.20 3.23 -19.85
N ASN A 364 -0.95 4.26 -19.48
CA ASN A 364 -0.92 5.55 -20.19
C ASN A 364 0.46 6.24 -20.11
N LEU A 365 1.12 6.18 -18.96
CA LEU A 365 2.44 6.79 -18.78
C LEU A 365 3.54 5.96 -19.46
N ALA A 366 3.47 4.63 -19.37
CA ALA A 366 4.39 3.71 -20.03
C ALA A 366 4.34 3.87 -21.56
N GLY A 367 3.14 3.94 -22.14
CA GLY A 367 2.97 4.17 -23.57
C GLY A 367 3.55 5.50 -24.03
N LYS A 368 3.41 6.59 -23.23
CA LYS A 368 4.04 7.88 -23.53
C LYS A 368 5.56 7.83 -23.41
N ALA A 369 6.09 6.95 -22.58
CA ALA A 369 7.52 6.72 -22.42
C ALA A 369 8.10 5.72 -23.43
N GLY A 370 7.29 5.22 -24.37
CA GLY A 370 7.72 4.28 -25.41
C GLY A 370 7.84 2.81 -24.96
N LEU A 371 7.33 2.46 -23.78
CA LEU A 371 7.30 1.09 -23.29
C LEU A 371 6.11 0.33 -23.87
N SER A 372 6.32 -0.96 -24.22
CA SER A 372 5.24 -1.83 -24.67
C SER A 372 4.38 -2.30 -23.51
N ALA A 373 3.07 -2.34 -23.70
CA ALA A 373 2.14 -2.87 -22.68
C ALA A 373 2.42 -4.36 -22.39
N ASP A 374 2.90 -5.12 -23.38
CA ASP A 374 3.21 -6.55 -23.23
C ASP A 374 4.42 -6.82 -22.31
N GLN A 375 5.24 -5.79 -22.06
CA GLN A 375 6.34 -5.89 -21.11
C GLN A 375 5.91 -5.60 -19.66
N LEU A 376 4.67 -5.13 -19.44
CA LEU A 376 4.18 -4.78 -18.12
C LEU A 376 3.30 -5.87 -17.54
N TYR A 377 3.61 -6.28 -16.32
CA TYR A 377 2.76 -7.20 -15.57
C TYR A 377 2.00 -6.47 -14.45
N PHE A 378 0.73 -6.82 -14.31
CA PHE A 378 -0.16 -6.31 -13.27
C PHE A 378 -0.92 -7.45 -12.58
N ASN A 379 -1.14 -7.28 -11.28
CA ASN A 379 -2.07 -8.07 -10.47
C ASN A 379 -3.01 -7.19 -9.67
N VAL A 380 -2.96 -5.87 -9.91
CA VAL A 380 -3.73 -4.86 -9.18
C VAL A 380 -5.24 -5.08 -9.28
N GLU A 381 -5.70 -5.73 -10.34
CA GLU A 381 -7.10 -6.07 -10.57
C GLU A 381 -7.68 -6.89 -9.41
N ARG A 382 -6.87 -7.80 -8.87
CA ARG A 382 -7.29 -8.74 -7.82
C ARG A 382 -6.74 -8.43 -6.43
N MET A 383 -5.67 -7.63 -6.34
CA MET A 383 -5.00 -7.32 -5.08
C MET A 383 -5.27 -5.91 -4.56
N GLY A 384 -5.61 -4.98 -5.47
CA GLY A 384 -5.58 -3.56 -5.15
C GLY A 384 -4.15 -3.06 -4.90
N ASN A 385 -4.06 -1.85 -4.35
CA ASN A 385 -2.79 -1.24 -3.99
C ASN A 385 -2.39 -1.65 -2.56
N VAL A 386 -1.39 -2.51 -2.43
CA VAL A 386 -0.82 -2.94 -1.14
C VAL A 386 0.49 -2.18 -0.83
N SER A 387 0.63 -0.95 -1.33
CA SER A 387 1.76 -0.05 -1.09
C SER A 387 3.13 -0.75 -1.16
N ALA A 388 3.89 -0.85 -0.05
CA ALA A 388 5.22 -1.48 -0.01
C ALA A 388 5.22 -2.94 -0.48
N ALA A 389 4.15 -3.69 -0.21
CA ALA A 389 4.04 -5.10 -0.58
C ALA A 389 3.55 -5.34 -2.02
N SER A 390 3.08 -4.30 -2.74
CA SER A 390 2.51 -4.44 -4.08
C SER A 390 3.46 -5.10 -5.08
N ILE A 391 4.69 -4.62 -5.16
CA ILE A 391 5.67 -5.14 -6.16
C ILE A 391 6.05 -6.58 -5.85
N PRO A 392 6.48 -6.95 -4.62
CA PRO A 392 6.88 -8.34 -4.36
C PRO A 392 5.72 -9.33 -4.46
N ILE A 393 4.48 -8.94 -4.14
CA ILE A 393 3.29 -9.76 -4.41
C ILE A 393 3.07 -9.92 -5.92
N ALA A 394 3.29 -8.86 -6.72
CA ALA A 394 3.16 -8.95 -8.17
C ALA A 394 4.26 -9.82 -8.80
N VAL A 395 5.49 -9.80 -8.29
CA VAL A 395 6.56 -10.73 -8.70
C VAL A 395 6.16 -12.18 -8.42
N TYR A 396 5.64 -12.44 -7.23
CA TYR A 396 5.13 -13.76 -6.86
C TYR A 396 4.03 -14.22 -7.82
N ASP A 397 3.06 -13.35 -8.09
CA ASP A 397 1.93 -13.65 -8.96
C ASP A 397 2.36 -13.86 -10.42
N ALA A 398 3.33 -13.10 -10.92
CA ALA A 398 3.86 -13.28 -12.26
C ALA A 398 4.47 -14.69 -12.46
N VAL A 399 5.08 -15.27 -11.42
CA VAL A 399 5.52 -16.67 -11.43
C VAL A 399 4.33 -17.62 -11.40
N ARG A 400 3.35 -17.40 -10.53
CA ARG A 400 2.17 -18.27 -10.40
C ARG A 400 1.25 -18.23 -11.62
N ASP A 401 1.17 -17.09 -12.30
CA ASP A 401 0.42 -16.91 -13.55
C ASP A 401 1.17 -17.45 -14.78
N GLY A 402 2.39 -17.97 -14.60
CA GLY A 402 3.19 -18.53 -15.69
C GLY A 402 3.79 -17.48 -16.64
N VAL A 403 3.87 -16.22 -16.22
CA VAL A 403 4.56 -15.14 -16.96
C VAL A 403 6.08 -15.26 -16.76
N ILE A 404 6.51 -15.60 -15.56
CA ILE A 404 7.91 -15.92 -15.24
C ILE A 404 8.04 -17.44 -15.14
N THR A 405 8.59 -18.07 -16.17
CA THR A 405 8.77 -19.53 -16.25
C THR A 405 10.23 -19.97 -16.15
N GLY A 406 11.17 -19.04 -16.19
CA GLY A 406 12.61 -19.21 -16.04
C GLY A 406 13.23 -17.95 -15.49
N PRO A 407 14.55 -17.90 -15.24
CA PRO A 407 15.23 -16.69 -14.80
C PRO A 407 15.01 -15.54 -15.81
N VAL A 408 14.53 -14.40 -15.33
CA VAL A 408 14.16 -13.23 -16.15
C VAL A 408 14.67 -11.94 -15.51
N ARG A 409 15.11 -10.99 -16.32
CA ARG A 409 15.50 -9.65 -15.85
C ARG A 409 14.27 -8.77 -15.70
N VAL A 410 14.00 -8.34 -14.47
CA VAL A 410 12.82 -7.57 -14.10
C VAL A 410 13.21 -6.17 -13.65
N PHE A 411 12.54 -5.16 -14.19
CA PHE A 411 12.58 -3.79 -13.70
C PHE A 411 11.38 -3.50 -12.80
N THR A 412 11.64 -3.03 -11.58
CA THR A 412 10.60 -2.82 -10.55
C THR A 412 10.57 -1.38 -10.07
N PRO A 413 9.96 -0.45 -10.83
CA PRO A 413 9.82 0.95 -10.40
C PRO A 413 8.73 1.10 -9.33
N GLY A 414 9.09 1.83 -8.25
CA GLY A 414 8.19 2.21 -7.16
C GLY A 414 8.21 3.70 -6.93
N PHE A 415 7.07 4.28 -6.57
CA PHE A 415 6.93 5.70 -6.25
C PHE A 415 5.79 5.88 -5.27
N GLY A 416 5.95 6.77 -4.30
CA GLY A 416 5.01 6.93 -3.21
C GLY A 416 5.10 8.26 -2.49
N ALA A 417 4.32 8.32 -1.42
CA ALA A 417 4.30 9.45 -0.51
C ALA A 417 5.70 9.80 0.01
N GLY A 418 5.91 11.09 0.20
CA GLY A 418 7.14 11.51 0.83
C GLY A 418 7.89 12.68 0.20
N ALA A 419 7.90 13.04 -1.08
CA ALA A 419 7.73 12.11 -2.20
C ALA A 419 8.98 11.23 -2.32
N VAL A 420 8.78 9.96 -2.48
CA VAL A 420 9.85 8.98 -2.63
C VAL A 420 9.67 8.17 -3.91
N GLY A 421 10.79 7.76 -4.47
CA GLY A 421 10.81 6.88 -5.63
C GLY A 421 12.02 5.97 -5.57
N GLY A 422 12.03 4.96 -6.40
CA GLY A 422 13.16 4.06 -6.54
C GLY A 422 12.85 2.90 -7.45
N TYR A 423 13.88 2.19 -7.83
CA TYR A 423 13.74 0.98 -8.61
C TYR A 423 14.82 -0.04 -8.27
N ALA A 424 14.55 -1.27 -8.62
CA ALA A 424 15.57 -2.30 -8.72
C ALA A 424 15.50 -2.98 -10.09
N VAL A 425 16.66 -3.37 -10.60
CA VAL A 425 16.78 -4.32 -11.69
C VAL A 425 17.28 -5.63 -11.09
N MET A 426 16.49 -6.67 -11.24
CA MET A 426 16.70 -7.95 -10.56
C MET A 426 16.53 -9.11 -11.53
N ARG A 427 17.24 -10.20 -11.28
CA ARG A 427 16.99 -11.49 -11.93
C ARG A 427 16.10 -12.33 -11.02
N ILE A 428 14.93 -12.68 -11.51
CA ILE A 428 13.96 -13.47 -10.77
C ILE A 428 13.95 -14.88 -11.36
N ASP A 429 14.39 -15.84 -10.54
CA ASP A 429 14.22 -17.27 -10.83
C ASP A 429 12.90 -17.74 -10.17
N PRO A 430 11.97 -18.35 -10.90
CA PRO A 430 10.71 -18.85 -10.34
C PRO A 430 10.91 -19.84 -9.18
N ALA A 431 12.08 -20.49 -9.11
CA ALA A 431 12.39 -21.44 -8.05
C ALA A 431 12.42 -20.82 -6.64
N ILE A 432 12.56 -19.48 -6.49
CA ILE A 432 12.58 -18.83 -5.18
C ILE A 432 11.17 -18.71 -4.56
N VAL A 433 10.11 -18.89 -5.35
CA VAL A 433 8.74 -18.68 -4.89
C VAL A 433 8.29 -19.81 -3.96
N ALA A 434 7.82 -19.45 -2.78
CA ALA A 434 7.26 -20.37 -1.79
C ALA A 434 5.83 -20.82 -2.21
N ASP A 435 5.30 -21.84 -1.54
CA ASP A 435 3.89 -22.15 -1.62
C ASP A 435 3.06 -21.02 -0.99
N GLU A 436 1.85 -20.83 -1.48
CA GLU A 436 0.98 -19.78 -0.98
C GLU A 436 0.55 -20.06 0.46
N VAL A 437 0.67 -19.04 1.30
CA VAL A 437 0.15 -19.08 2.67
C VAL A 437 -1.29 -18.62 2.64
N VAL A 438 -2.20 -19.56 2.85
CA VAL A 438 -3.64 -19.28 2.97
C VAL A 438 -3.97 -19.04 4.44
N LEU A 439 -4.56 -17.88 4.73
CA LEU A 439 -5.02 -17.55 6.07
C LEU A 439 -6.47 -17.99 6.24
N ASP A 440 -6.75 -18.66 7.35
CA ASP A 440 -8.12 -18.95 7.73
C ASP A 440 -8.85 -17.66 8.13
N VAL A 441 -10.12 -17.55 7.74
CA VAL A 441 -10.98 -16.47 8.22
C VAL A 441 -11.14 -16.61 9.73
N LEU A 442 -10.76 -15.58 10.49
CA LEU A 442 -10.90 -15.57 11.94
C LEU A 442 -12.40 -15.64 12.29
N GLN A 443 -12.79 -16.63 13.08
CA GLN A 443 -14.13 -16.70 13.65
C GLN A 443 -14.25 -15.65 14.76
N ASP A 444 -15.47 -15.15 15.02
CA ASP A 444 -15.72 -14.10 16.03
C ASP A 444 -15.17 -14.43 17.43
N ALA A 445 -15.01 -15.70 17.75
CA ALA A 445 -14.40 -16.17 19.00
C ALA A 445 -12.90 -15.86 19.14
N ASP A 446 -12.20 -15.66 18.02
CA ASP A 446 -10.75 -15.38 18.00
C ASP A 446 -10.44 -13.87 18.06
N ARG A 447 -11.45 -13.02 18.02
CA ARG A 447 -11.37 -11.57 18.23
C ARG A 447 -11.37 -11.23 19.74
N ALA A 448 -10.57 -11.92 20.51
CA ALA A 448 -10.43 -11.66 21.94
C ALA A 448 -9.93 -10.23 22.17
N GLY A 449 -10.87 -9.30 22.44
CA GLY A 449 -10.61 -7.89 22.72
C GLY A 449 -11.50 -6.91 21.96
N ALA A 450 -12.19 -7.31 20.89
CA ALA A 450 -13.21 -6.45 20.31
C ALA A 450 -14.47 -6.50 21.19
N PRO A 451 -15.08 -5.36 21.55
CA PRO A 451 -16.36 -5.37 22.25
C PRO A 451 -17.39 -6.12 21.40
N ALA A 452 -18.19 -6.98 22.04
CA ALA A 452 -19.25 -7.69 21.35
C ALA A 452 -20.16 -6.69 20.62
N PRO A 453 -20.63 -7.00 19.41
CA PRO A 453 -21.57 -6.14 18.71
C PRO A 453 -22.80 -5.91 19.61
N ALA A 454 -23.23 -4.65 19.69
CA ALA A 454 -24.40 -4.32 20.48
C ALA A 454 -25.60 -5.16 19.99
N PRO A 455 -26.41 -5.74 20.90
CA PRO A 455 -27.56 -6.52 20.49
C PRO A 455 -28.52 -5.70 19.63
N ALA A 456 -29.17 -6.34 18.69
CA ALA A 456 -30.17 -5.69 17.85
C ALA A 456 -31.25 -5.04 18.74
N GLY A 457 -31.45 -3.73 18.59
CA GLY A 457 -32.36 -2.93 19.41
C GLY A 457 -31.69 -2.14 20.55
N SER A 458 -30.36 -2.13 20.64
CA SER A 458 -29.65 -1.31 21.64
C SER A 458 -29.88 0.17 21.43
N THR A 459 -30.11 0.89 22.50
CA THR A 459 -30.20 2.36 22.50
C THR A 459 -28.79 2.98 22.40
N ILE A 460 -28.71 4.29 22.07
CA ILE A 460 -27.46 5.05 22.08
C ILE A 460 -26.77 4.97 23.44
N ASP A 461 -27.55 4.96 24.54
CA ASP A 461 -27.01 4.89 25.90
C ASP A 461 -26.43 3.50 26.20
N ASP A 462 -27.00 2.43 25.64
CA ASP A 462 -26.47 1.07 25.74
C ASP A 462 -25.13 0.96 24.97
N ILE A 463 -25.05 1.62 23.83
CA ILE A 463 -23.82 1.67 23.02
C ILE A 463 -22.74 2.47 23.75
N ARG A 464 -23.05 3.63 24.32
CA ARG A 464 -22.11 4.42 25.13
C ARG A 464 -21.59 3.67 26.35
N ALA A 465 -22.50 2.98 27.06
CA ALA A 465 -22.12 2.17 28.22
C ALA A 465 -21.17 1.02 27.85
N ALA A 466 -21.30 0.44 26.64
CA ALA A 466 -20.40 -0.60 26.14
C ALA A 466 -18.99 -0.09 25.81
N PHE A 467 -18.84 1.21 25.52
CA PHE A 467 -17.55 1.83 25.24
C PHE A 467 -16.98 2.64 26.44
N GLY A 468 -17.63 2.57 27.60
CA GLY A 468 -17.08 3.15 28.85
C GLY A 468 -17.18 4.68 28.94
N GLU A 469 -18.11 5.31 28.21
CA GLU A 469 -18.45 6.73 28.34
C GLU A 469 -19.69 6.98 29.21
#